data_fcb534ffd4489e2fd3462d2617d58554
#
_entry.id   fcb534ffd4489e2fd3462d2617d58554
#
_cell.length_a   1.000
_cell.length_b   1.000
_cell.length_c   1.000
_cell.angle_alpha   90.00
_cell.angle_beta   90.00
_cell.angle_gamma   90.00
#
_symmetry.space_group_name_H-M   'P 1'
#
loop_
_entity.id
_entity.type
_entity.pdbx_description
1 polymer ?
#
loop_
_entity_poly.entity_id
_entity_poly.type
_entity_poly.pdbx_seq_one_letter_code
_entity_poly.pdbx_strand_id
1 'polypeptide(L)'
;MPYQKATIADAESALPDEARAKMFRMKDALDTEEVAFTLFTMEPNAEGMEHDHLDSGQEEVYYVVEGGVDVEFGDATVSLDEREAIRIDPEETRQIRNRDHYSELVLVGAPR
;
A
#
# COMPACT_ATOMS: atom_id res chain seq x y z
N MET A 1 -13.26 0.33 24.49
CA MET A 1 -12.85 -1.07 24.20
C MET A 1 -11.34 -1.12 24.10
N PRO A 2 -10.67 -2.09 24.76
CA PRO A 2 -9.21 -2.15 24.67
C PRO A 2 -8.72 -2.76 23.35
N TYR A 3 -9.60 -3.23 22.50
CA TYR A 3 -9.26 -3.75 21.17
C TYR A 3 -10.42 -3.57 20.21
N GLN A 4 -10.11 -3.64 18.93
CA GLN A 4 -11.09 -3.53 17.84
C GLN A 4 -10.73 -4.55 16.77
N LYS A 5 -11.71 -5.29 16.31
CA LYS A 5 -11.55 -6.30 15.26
C LYS A 5 -12.35 -5.86 14.04
N ALA A 6 -11.76 -6.03 12.86
CA ALA A 6 -12.42 -5.70 11.61
C ALA A 6 -12.01 -6.69 10.52
N THR A 7 -12.81 -6.77 9.47
CA THR A 7 -12.50 -7.55 8.28
C THR A 7 -12.42 -6.62 7.07
N ILE A 8 -11.77 -7.06 6.00
CA ILE A 8 -11.67 -6.30 4.76
C ILE A 8 -13.06 -5.90 4.23
N ALA A 9 -14.07 -6.75 4.47
CA ALA A 9 -15.44 -6.45 4.06
C ALA A 9 -16.03 -5.21 4.76
N ASP A 10 -15.44 -4.76 5.87
CA ASP A 10 -15.88 -3.55 6.57
C ASP A 10 -15.36 -2.27 5.91
N ALA A 11 -14.47 -2.40 4.92
CA ALA A 11 -13.91 -1.27 4.20
C ALA A 11 -14.30 -1.33 2.72
N GLU A 12 -14.51 -0.16 2.12
CA GLU A 12 -14.69 -0.05 0.67
C GLU A 12 -13.35 0.33 0.05
N SER A 13 -13.13 -0.09 -1.20
CA SER A 13 -11.92 0.30 -1.90
C SER A 13 -11.91 1.82 -2.10
N ALA A 14 -10.77 2.43 -1.79
CA ALA A 14 -10.56 3.87 -1.98
C ALA A 14 -10.30 4.24 -3.43
N LEU A 15 -10.16 3.25 -4.32
CA LEU A 15 -9.89 3.46 -5.74
C LEU A 15 -11.14 3.17 -6.57
N PRO A 16 -11.30 3.86 -7.72
CA PRO A 16 -12.41 3.56 -8.62
C PRO A 16 -12.19 2.21 -9.31
N ASP A 17 -13.27 1.61 -9.81
CA ASP A 17 -13.22 0.30 -10.47
C ASP A 17 -12.26 0.28 -11.66
N GLU A 18 -12.14 1.40 -12.38
CA GLU A 18 -11.28 1.53 -13.56
C GLU A 18 -9.79 1.46 -13.22
N ALA A 19 -9.43 1.64 -11.95
CA ALA A 19 -8.02 1.63 -11.53
C ALA A 19 -7.36 0.26 -11.67
N ARG A 20 -8.13 -0.81 -11.77
CA ARG A 20 -7.64 -2.19 -11.84
C ARG A 20 -6.80 -2.56 -10.60
N ALA A 21 -7.08 -1.88 -9.51
CA ALA A 21 -6.46 -2.10 -8.21
C ALA A 21 -7.47 -1.75 -7.14
N LYS A 22 -7.36 -2.37 -5.97
CA LYS A 22 -8.22 -2.06 -4.84
C LYS A 22 -7.36 -1.70 -3.64
N MET A 23 -7.82 -0.69 -2.90
CA MET A 23 -7.11 -0.18 -1.74
C MET A 23 -8.07 -0.16 -0.57
N PHE A 24 -7.94 -1.12 0.34
CA PHE A 24 -8.78 -1.25 1.52
C PHE A 24 -8.07 -0.65 2.72
N ARG A 25 -8.41 0.58 3.05
CA ARG A 25 -7.82 1.29 4.20
C ARG A 25 -8.56 0.87 5.46
N MET A 26 -7.82 0.29 6.40
CA MET A 26 -8.39 -0.30 7.62
C MET A 26 -8.31 0.63 8.83
N LYS A 27 -7.76 1.83 8.68
CA LYS A 27 -7.55 2.76 9.79
C LYS A 27 -8.85 3.09 10.51
N ASP A 28 -9.90 3.41 9.76
CA ASP A 28 -11.20 3.78 10.34
C ASP A 28 -11.90 2.57 10.95
N ALA A 29 -11.90 1.44 10.25
CA ALA A 29 -12.52 0.21 10.74
C ALA A 29 -11.87 -0.31 12.02
N LEU A 30 -10.56 -0.13 12.17
CA LEU A 30 -9.81 -0.54 13.35
C LEU A 30 -9.71 0.55 14.41
N ASP A 31 -10.08 1.77 14.08
CA ASP A 31 -10.01 2.93 14.98
C ASP A 31 -8.59 3.13 15.53
N THR A 32 -7.58 3.04 14.64
CA THR A 32 -6.20 3.31 15.03
C THR A 32 -5.93 4.82 15.03
N GLU A 33 -5.06 5.27 15.93
CA GLU A 33 -4.70 6.68 15.99
C GLU A 33 -3.56 7.04 15.04
N GLU A 34 -2.49 6.25 15.06
CA GLU A 34 -1.27 6.57 14.31
C GLU A 34 -1.02 5.62 13.15
N VAL A 35 -1.27 4.33 13.34
CA VAL A 35 -0.93 3.32 12.35
C VAL A 35 -1.98 3.31 11.24
N ALA A 36 -1.53 3.50 10.00
CA ALA A 36 -2.33 3.25 8.81
C ALA A 36 -2.02 1.83 8.31
N PHE A 37 -3.06 1.05 8.11
CA PHE A 37 -2.94 -0.33 7.63
C PHE A 37 -3.86 -0.46 6.40
N THR A 38 -3.29 -0.90 5.28
CA THR A 38 -4.02 -1.00 4.02
C THR A 38 -3.72 -2.32 3.34
N LEU A 39 -4.75 -3.00 2.88
CA LEU A 39 -4.61 -4.11 1.94
C LEU A 39 -4.72 -3.54 0.53
N PHE A 40 -3.72 -3.80 -0.30
CA PHE A 40 -3.63 -3.30 -1.66
C PHE A 40 -3.53 -4.47 -2.63
N THR A 41 -4.52 -4.60 -3.51
CA THR A 41 -4.52 -5.66 -4.52
C THR A 41 -4.43 -5.03 -5.90
N MET A 42 -3.67 -5.67 -6.79
CA MET A 42 -3.42 -5.16 -8.13
C MET A 42 -3.64 -6.23 -9.17
N GLU A 43 -4.46 -5.91 -10.16
CA GLU A 43 -4.60 -6.74 -11.35
C GLU A 43 -3.32 -6.70 -12.17
N PRO A 44 -3.12 -7.64 -13.11
CA PRO A 44 -1.94 -7.62 -13.98
C PRO A 44 -1.76 -6.27 -14.66
N ASN A 45 -0.53 -5.76 -14.64
CA ASN A 45 -0.10 -4.51 -15.27
C ASN A 45 -0.75 -3.25 -14.71
N ALA A 46 -1.42 -3.32 -13.56
CA ALA A 46 -2.00 -2.16 -12.91
C ALA A 46 -0.89 -1.25 -12.36
N GLU A 47 -1.20 0.04 -12.30
CA GLU A 47 -0.31 1.06 -11.75
C GLU A 47 -0.97 1.72 -10.56
N GLY A 48 -0.21 1.90 -9.48
CA GLY A 48 -0.64 2.71 -8.35
C GLY A 48 -0.46 4.18 -8.66
N MET A 49 -0.89 5.04 -7.76
CA MET A 49 -0.69 6.47 -7.88
C MET A 49 0.73 6.85 -7.47
N GLU A 50 1.35 7.74 -8.25
CA GLU A 50 2.61 8.35 -7.84
C GLU A 50 2.32 9.32 -6.69
N HIS A 51 3.02 9.19 -5.59
CA HIS A 51 2.79 10.04 -4.42
C HIS A 51 3.99 10.10 -3.48
N ASP A 52 3.91 11.01 -2.53
CA ASP A 52 4.81 11.08 -1.39
C ASP A 52 3.99 11.35 -0.12
N HIS A 53 4.66 11.40 1.00
CA HIS A 53 4.05 11.71 2.29
C HIS A 53 4.72 12.90 2.98
N LEU A 54 5.16 13.89 2.19
CA LEU A 54 5.78 15.10 2.73
C LEU A 54 4.86 15.80 3.73
N ASP A 55 3.57 15.90 3.40
CA ASP A 55 2.61 16.63 4.24
C ASP A 55 2.30 15.87 5.54
N SER A 56 2.16 14.56 5.47
CA SER A 56 1.79 13.76 6.64
C SER A 56 3.00 13.32 7.48
N GLY A 57 4.19 13.34 6.88
CA GLY A 57 5.41 12.87 7.55
C GLY A 57 5.40 11.38 7.86
N GLN A 58 4.60 10.60 7.15
CA GLN A 58 4.52 9.16 7.40
C GLN A 58 5.61 8.40 6.67
N GLU A 59 6.31 7.54 7.40
CA GLU A 59 7.08 6.48 6.76
C GLU A 59 6.14 5.34 6.41
N GLU A 60 6.46 4.59 5.37
CA GLU A 60 5.65 3.45 4.96
C GLU A 60 6.49 2.19 4.82
N VAL A 61 5.85 1.05 5.08
CA VAL A 61 6.39 -0.26 4.76
C VAL A 61 5.43 -0.94 3.80
N TYR A 62 5.95 -1.42 2.68
CA TYR A 62 5.20 -2.26 1.74
C TYR A 62 5.69 -3.69 1.90
N TYR A 63 4.77 -4.62 2.07
CA TYR A 63 5.07 -6.04 2.19
C TYR A 63 4.27 -6.81 1.15
N VAL A 64 4.95 -7.63 0.34
CA VAL A 64 4.30 -8.44 -0.70
C VAL A 64 3.83 -9.76 -0.10
N VAL A 65 2.52 -9.95 -0.08
CA VAL A 65 1.90 -11.20 0.37
C VAL A 65 1.89 -12.23 -0.75
N GLU A 66 1.55 -11.78 -1.96
CA GLU A 66 1.43 -12.64 -3.14
C GLU A 66 1.87 -11.87 -4.38
N GLY A 67 2.55 -12.54 -5.30
CA GLY A 67 2.97 -11.95 -6.56
C GLY A 67 4.31 -11.24 -6.46
N GLY A 68 4.36 -10.00 -6.88
CA GLY A 68 5.54 -9.16 -6.85
C GLY A 68 5.31 -7.91 -7.67
N VAL A 69 5.93 -6.81 -7.27
CA VAL A 69 5.76 -5.51 -7.90
C VAL A 69 7.10 -4.82 -8.06
N ASP A 70 7.10 -3.73 -8.82
CA ASP A 70 8.23 -2.82 -8.89
C ASP A 70 7.82 -1.51 -8.24
N VAL A 71 8.71 -0.96 -7.41
CA VAL A 71 8.52 0.35 -6.78
C VAL A 71 9.47 1.32 -7.47
N GLU A 72 8.91 2.34 -8.09
CA GLU A 72 9.67 3.34 -8.84
C GLU A 72 9.89 4.59 -8.02
N PHE A 73 11.14 5.06 -8.00
CA PHE A 73 11.59 6.27 -7.30
C PHE A 73 12.29 7.18 -8.31
N GLY A 74 11.54 7.89 -9.14
CA GLY A 74 12.17 8.76 -10.11
C GLY A 74 13.16 8.04 -11.03
N ASP A 75 14.42 8.01 -10.65
CA ASP A 75 15.51 7.45 -11.45
C ASP A 75 15.92 6.03 -11.05
N ALA A 76 15.26 5.43 -10.05
CA ALA A 76 15.58 4.10 -9.57
C ALA A 76 14.32 3.26 -9.47
N THR A 77 14.46 1.96 -9.71
CA THR A 77 13.38 0.99 -9.56
C THR A 77 13.87 -0.13 -8.65
N VAL A 78 13.06 -0.46 -7.65
CA VAL A 78 13.34 -1.56 -6.73
C VAL A 78 12.30 -2.65 -6.96
N SER A 79 12.77 -3.85 -7.34
CA SER A 79 11.90 -5.02 -7.47
C SER A 79 11.60 -5.59 -6.11
N LEU A 80 10.33 -5.89 -5.84
CA LEU A 80 9.88 -6.43 -4.58
C LEU A 80 9.13 -7.73 -4.85
N ASP A 81 9.73 -8.85 -4.46
CA ASP A 81 9.17 -10.18 -4.69
C ASP A 81 8.36 -10.64 -3.48
N GLU A 82 7.70 -11.79 -3.62
CA GLU A 82 6.91 -12.36 -2.54
C GLU A 82 7.69 -12.42 -1.24
N ARG A 83 7.05 -12.01 -0.15
CA ARG A 83 7.59 -12.00 1.21
C ARG A 83 8.74 -11.03 1.43
N GLU A 84 8.94 -10.12 0.51
CA GLU A 84 9.88 -9.03 0.69
C GLU A 84 9.17 -7.76 1.15
N ALA A 85 9.89 -6.93 1.88
CA ALA A 85 9.37 -5.66 2.37
C ALA A 85 10.35 -4.54 2.07
N ILE A 86 9.82 -3.32 1.91
CA ILE A 86 10.60 -2.12 1.72
C ILE A 86 10.08 -1.03 2.66
N ARG A 87 10.99 -0.31 3.33
CA ARG A 87 10.63 0.90 4.06
C ARG A 87 10.89 2.10 3.15
N ILE A 88 9.94 3.02 3.11
CA ILE A 88 10.03 4.22 2.28
C ILE A 88 9.88 5.45 3.15
N ASP A 89 10.84 6.36 3.05
CA ASP A 89 10.82 7.61 3.79
C ASP A 89 9.72 8.54 3.27
N PRO A 90 9.17 9.42 4.12
CA PRO A 90 8.03 10.27 3.72
C PRO A 90 8.30 11.17 2.52
N GLU A 91 9.52 11.66 2.38
CA GLU A 91 9.89 12.62 1.34
C GLU A 91 10.13 11.98 -0.03
N GLU A 92 10.20 10.65 -0.11
CA GLU A 92 10.47 9.99 -1.38
C GLU A 92 9.20 9.84 -2.22
N THR A 93 9.18 10.43 -3.40
CA THR A 93 8.10 10.22 -4.38
C THR A 93 8.24 8.82 -4.96
N ARG A 94 7.16 8.07 -4.96
CA ARG A 94 7.19 6.68 -5.42
C ARG A 94 5.89 6.30 -6.11
N GLN A 95 5.98 5.23 -6.89
CA GLN A 95 4.84 4.63 -7.56
C GLN A 95 5.02 3.11 -7.60
N ILE A 96 3.96 2.37 -7.29
CA ILE A 96 3.96 0.92 -7.40
C ILE A 96 3.45 0.55 -8.79
N ARG A 97 4.20 -0.32 -9.49
CA ARG A 97 3.76 -0.90 -10.76
C ARG A 97 3.69 -2.41 -10.62
N ASN A 98 2.55 -2.98 -10.99
CA ASN A 98 2.42 -4.43 -11.00
C ASN A 98 3.00 -4.99 -12.30
N ARG A 99 3.42 -6.25 -12.21
CA ARG A 99 3.90 -7.03 -13.34
C ARG A 99 2.72 -7.70 -14.02
N ASP A 100 2.95 -8.77 -14.77
CA ASP A 100 1.94 -9.45 -15.60
C ASP A 100 1.09 -10.49 -14.85
N HIS A 101 0.99 -10.36 -13.52
CA HIS A 101 0.20 -11.25 -12.68
C HIS A 101 -0.50 -10.46 -11.57
N TYR A 102 -1.44 -11.09 -10.88
CA TYR A 102 -2.11 -10.51 -9.72
C TYR A 102 -1.12 -10.38 -8.56
N SER A 103 -1.20 -9.29 -7.82
CA SER A 103 -0.38 -9.09 -6.62
C SER A 103 -1.22 -8.56 -5.47
N GLU A 104 -0.81 -8.92 -4.26
CA GLU A 104 -1.44 -8.49 -3.04
C GLU A 104 -0.37 -8.02 -2.07
N LEU A 105 -0.54 -6.81 -1.54
CA LEU A 105 0.39 -6.17 -0.64
C LEU A 105 -0.31 -5.69 0.63
N VAL A 106 0.46 -5.65 1.71
CA VAL A 106 0.09 -4.93 2.92
C VAL A 106 0.93 -3.66 2.98
N LEU A 107 0.26 -2.52 3.13
CA LEU A 107 0.91 -1.22 3.27
C LEU A 107 0.68 -0.73 4.69
N VAL A 108 1.76 -0.41 5.39
CA VAL A 108 1.69 0.09 6.77
C VAL A 108 2.35 1.47 6.80
N GLY A 109 1.68 2.43 7.40
CA GLY A 109 2.23 3.77 7.55
C GLY A 109 2.06 4.29 8.97
N ALA A 110 3.01 5.09 9.41
CA ALA A 110 2.96 5.77 10.71
C ALA A 110 3.85 7.01 10.65
N PRO A 111 3.58 8.02 11.50
CA PRO A 111 4.44 9.19 11.59
C PRO A 111 5.87 8.78 11.96
N ARG A 112 6.82 9.43 11.31
CA ARG A 112 8.23 9.15 11.56
C ARG A 112 8.79 10.07 12.61
#